data_91722f14c2b226ba0a7d553485fe36ca
#
_entry.id   91722f14c2b226ba0a7d553485fe36ca
#
_cell.length_a   1.000
_cell.length_b   1.000
_cell.length_c   1.000
_cell.angle_alpha   90.00
_cell.angle_beta   90.00
_cell.angle_gamma   90.00
#
_symmetry.space_group_name_H-M   'P 1'
#
loop_
_entity.id
_entity.type
_entity.pdbx_description
1 polymer ?
#
loop_
_entity_poly.entity_id
_entity_poly.type
_entity_poly.pdbx_seq_one_letter_code
_entity_poly.pdbx_strand_id
1 'polypeptide(L)'
;MKKLSLYIFLVLMWCNVGSAKEIKEIEVEGMSIGGSLLEYFTEEEIKEATAPEVYPDKFEVTYNIRETLRFDFITVTYKSNDKKYKIHGISTGLKFSNNIQDCYKEQNKLVEEISMNWKNWGTLPFDDEDNSTYKPITFEDGKGDAISISCYYFPEDTSINNLKISLSSREFKNYLKEYLN
;
A
#
# COMPACT_ATOMS: atom_id res chain seq x y z
N MET A 1 -23.50 -2.06 8.63
CA MET A 1 -22.57 -1.19 7.88
C MET A 1 -21.63 -0.54 8.87
N LYS A 2 -20.40 -1.02 8.99
CA LYS A 2 -19.39 -0.41 9.86
C LYS A 2 -19.07 0.97 9.28
N LYS A 3 -19.25 2.02 10.05
CA LYS A 3 -18.88 3.38 9.69
C LYS A 3 -17.36 3.45 9.59
N LEU A 4 -16.85 3.21 8.40
CA LEU A 4 -15.42 3.26 8.07
C LEU A 4 -14.99 4.69 7.70
N SER A 5 -15.71 5.66 8.24
CA SER A 5 -15.47 7.06 8.00
C SER A 5 -14.41 7.54 8.97
N LEU A 6 -13.45 8.28 8.50
CA LEU A 6 -12.61 9.24 9.24
C LEU A 6 -11.48 8.68 10.11
N TYR A 7 -11.52 7.45 10.58
CA TYR A 7 -10.51 6.96 11.54
C TYR A 7 -9.25 6.37 10.91
N ILE A 8 -9.28 5.97 9.65
CA ILE A 8 -8.10 5.41 8.96
C ILE A 8 -7.00 6.47 8.83
N PHE A 9 -7.39 7.72 8.57
CA PHE A 9 -6.45 8.82 8.40
C PHE A 9 -6.05 9.52 9.69
N LEU A 10 -6.90 9.53 10.71
CA LEU A 10 -6.56 10.15 12.00
C LEU A 10 -5.39 9.49 12.73
N VAL A 11 -5.10 8.22 12.47
CA VAL A 11 -3.91 7.54 13.01
C VAL A 11 -2.63 7.89 12.23
N LEU A 12 -2.77 8.30 10.97
CA LEU A 12 -1.65 8.85 10.17
C LEU A 12 -1.33 10.32 10.51
N MET A 13 -2.20 11.02 11.25
CA MET A 13 -2.12 12.48 11.45
C MET A 13 -1.54 12.95 12.78
N TRP A 14 -1.06 12.10 13.66
CA TRP A 14 -0.55 12.54 14.98
C TRP A 14 0.95 12.83 15.02
N CYS A 15 1.50 13.49 14.00
CA CYS A 15 2.82 14.09 14.09
C CYS A 15 2.89 15.44 13.35
N ASN A 16 3.07 16.49 14.12
CA ASN A 16 3.61 17.83 13.81
C ASN A 16 3.37 18.44 12.42
N VAL A 17 2.53 19.46 12.40
CA VAL A 17 2.40 20.47 11.35
C VAL A 17 3.75 21.19 11.17
N GLY A 18 4.37 21.06 10.01
CA GLY A 18 5.50 21.95 9.66
C GLY A 18 6.54 21.48 8.65
N SER A 19 6.59 20.20 8.28
CA SER A 19 7.49 19.72 7.21
C SER A 19 6.73 18.81 6.25
N ALA A 20 7.10 18.88 4.97
CA ALA A 20 6.60 17.89 4.00
C ALA A 20 6.96 16.49 4.53
N LYS A 21 5.98 15.77 5.03
CA LYS A 21 6.19 14.40 5.52
C LYS A 21 6.66 13.54 4.39
N GLU A 22 7.67 12.73 4.66
CA GLU A 22 8.11 11.70 3.75
C GLU A 22 7.17 10.49 3.85
N ILE A 23 7.01 9.75 2.76
CA ILE A 23 6.16 8.55 2.74
C ILE A 23 6.63 7.51 3.76
N LYS A 24 7.93 7.44 4.02
CA LYS A 24 8.49 6.56 5.07
C LYS A 24 8.05 6.89 6.51
N GLU A 25 7.43 8.07 6.74
CA GLU A 25 6.89 8.46 8.05
C GLU A 25 5.43 7.99 8.22
N ILE A 26 4.83 7.47 7.14
CA ILE A 26 3.49 6.90 7.18
C ILE A 26 3.57 5.48 7.75
N GLU A 27 2.78 5.24 8.78
CA GLU A 27 2.67 3.93 9.40
C GLU A 27 1.37 3.22 9.01
N VAL A 28 1.50 1.95 8.65
CA VAL A 28 0.37 1.04 8.44
C VAL A 28 0.49 -0.09 9.46
N GLU A 29 -0.46 -0.18 10.37
CA GLU A 29 -0.42 -1.13 11.51
C GLU A 29 0.89 -1.03 12.31
N GLY A 30 1.43 0.19 12.45
CA GLY A 30 2.69 0.47 13.15
C GLY A 30 3.95 0.25 12.31
N MET A 31 3.86 -0.35 11.13
CA MET A 31 4.99 -0.59 10.22
C MET A 31 5.16 0.56 9.23
N SER A 32 6.40 0.87 8.87
CA SER A 32 6.72 1.90 7.88
C SER A 32 7.81 1.45 6.90
N ILE A 33 7.88 2.12 5.75
CA ILE A 33 8.94 1.89 4.76
C ILE A 33 10.30 2.17 5.40
N GLY A 34 11.22 1.23 5.27
CA GLY A 34 12.57 1.33 5.81
C GLY A 34 12.74 0.75 7.22
N GLY A 35 11.66 0.48 7.96
CA GLY A 35 11.68 -0.29 9.20
C GLY A 35 12.05 -1.76 8.96
N SER A 36 12.17 -2.53 10.03
CA SER A 36 12.46 -3.97 9.97
C SER A 36 11.23 -4.78 10.39
N LEU A 37 10.90 -5.83 9.64
CA LEU A 37 9.86 -6.78 10.07
C LEU A 37 10.21 -7.47 11.40
N LEU A 38 11.49 -7.61 11.73
CA LEU A 38 11.95 -8.19 12.99
C LEU A 38 11.60 -7.36 14.23
N GLU A 39 11.17 -6.12 14.06
CA GLU A 39 10.65 -5.30 15.17
C GLU A 39 9.24 -5.75 15.60
N TYR A 40 8.55 -6.53 14.77
CA TYR A 40 7.15 -6.92 14.94
C TYR A 40 6.94 -8.44 14.99
N PHE A 41 7.82 -9.19 14.31
CA PHE A 41 7.67 -10.64 14.06
C PHE A 41 9.01 -11.36 14.23
N THR A 42 8.95 -12.63 14.58
CA THR A 42 10.10 -13.52 14.53
C THR A 42 10.46 -13.88 13.09
N GLU A 43 11.70 -14.30 12.87
CA GLU A 43 12.14 -14.76 11.55
C GLU A 43 11.35 -15.97 11.04
N GLU A 44 10.87 -16.83 11.94
CA GLU A 44 10.04 -17.99 11.62
C GLU A 44 8.67 -17.56 11.12
N GLU A 45 8.00 -16.63 11.83
CA GLU A 45 6.70 -16.09 11.39
C GLU A 45 6.81 -15.39 10.02
N ILE A 46 7.89 -14.64 9.79
CA ILE A 46 8.11 -13.99 8.49
C ILE A 46 8.22 -15.03 7.38
N LYS A 47 9.03 -16.07 7.59
CA LYS A 47 9.24 -17.13 6.60
C LYS A 47 7.96 -17.93 6.32
N GLU A 48 7.20 -18.26 7.35
CA GLU A 48 5.92 -18.97 7.20
C GLU A 48 4.89 -18.15 6.41
N ALA A 49 4.87 -16.82 6.62
CA ALA A 49 3.95 -15.92 5.92
C ALA A 49 4.44 -15.55 4.50
N THR A 50 5.68 -15.89 4.14
CA THR A 50 6.26 -15.51 2.84
C THR A 50 5.73 -16.41 1.72
N ALA A 51 5.15 -15.79 0.70
CA ALA A 51 4.79 -16.48 -0.53
C ALA A 51 5.99 -16.51 -1.47
N PRO A 52 6.41 -17.70 -1.91
CA PRO A 52 7.47 -17.80 -2.91
C PRO A 52 7.01 -17.24 -4.26
N GLU A 53 7.97 -16.68 -5.03
CA GLU A 53 7.83 -16.41 -6.45
C GLU A 53 6.91 -15.26 -6.89
N VAL A 54 6.51 -14.35 -6.00
CA VAL A 54 5.76 -13.15 -6.43
C VAL A 54 6.66 -12.20 -7.20
N TYR A 55 7.90 -12.02 -6.73
CA TYR A 55 8.96 -11.22 -7.38
C TYR A 55 10.26 -12.01 -7.36
N PRO A 56 10.46 -12.97 -8.27
CA PRO A 56 11.37 -14.12 -8.11
C PRO A 56 12.83 -13.79 -7.85
N ASP A 57 13.32 -12.65 -8.29
CA ASP A 57 14.77 -12.41 -8.28
C ASP A 57 15.24 -11.44 -7.20
N LYS A 58 14.37 -10.62 -6.62
CA LYS A 58 14.83 -9.50 -5.81
C LYS A 58 14.02 -9.23 -4.54
N PHE A 59 12.73 -9.50 -4.57
CA PHE A 59 11.85 -9.19 -3.45
C PHE A 59 10.98 -10.40 -3.08
N GLU A 60 10.69 -10.51 -1.80
CA GLU A 60 9.77 -11.48 -1.22
C GLU A 60 8.57 -10.75 -0.62
N VAL A 61 7.42 -11.41 -0.58
CA VAL A 61 6.17 -10.84 -0.07
C VAL A 61 5.58 -11.74 0.99
N THR A 62 5.30 -11.17 2.16
CA THR A 62 4.47 -11.84 3.17
C THR A 62 3.00 -11.56 2.91
N TYR A 63 2.14 -12.54 3.23
CA TYR A 63 0.70 -12.39 3.15
C TYR A 63 0.06 -12.60 4.51
N ASN A 64 -0.77 -11.63 4.94
CA ASN A 64 -1.55 -11.72 6.17
C ASN A 64 -0.73 -12.20 7.37
N ILE A 65 0.50 -11.70 7.49
CA ILE A 65 1.43 -12.06 8.56
C ILE A 65 0.83 -11.86 9.96
N ARG A 66 -0.24 -11.07 10.04
CA ARG A 66 -1.10 -10.95 11.22
C ARG A 66 -2.53 -10.62 10.82
N GLU A 67 -3.47 -10.90 11.70
CA GLU A 67 -4.82 -10.39 11.59
C GLU A 67 -4.83 -8.87 11.78
N THR A 68 -5.60 -8.17 10.96
CA THR A 68 -5.77 -6.73 11.05
C THR A 68 -7.19 -6.41 11.53
N LEU A 69 -7.31 -5.36 12.34
CA LEU A 69 -8.63 -4.91 12.83
C LEU A 69 -9.33 -3.98 11.84
N ARG A 70 -8.59 -3.41 10.90
CA ARG A 70 -9.03 -2.32 10.04
C ARG A 70 -9.12 -2.68 8.58
N PHE A 71 -8.29 -3.60 8.15
CA PHE A 71 -8.15 -4.01 6.75
C PHE A 71 -8.56 -5.47 6.59
N ASP A 72 -8.89 -5.85 5.38
CA ASP A 72 -9.21 -7.24 5.04
C ASP A 72 -7.96 -8.05 4.71
N PHE A 73 -6.86 -7.37 4.37
CA PHE A 73 -5.56 -7.99 4.15
C PHE A 73 -4.41 -7.00 4.39
N ILE A 74 -3.23 -7.54 4.66
CA ILE A 74 -1.96 -6.84 4.67
C ILE A 74 -0.88 -7.70 4.02
N THR A 75 -0.06 -7.08 3.17
CA THR A 75 1.13 -7.70 2.60
C THR A 75 2.32 -6.79 2.83
N VAL A 76 3.47 -7.38 3.12
CA VAL A 76 4.72 -6.63 3.29
C VAL A 76 5.78 -7.19 2.36
N THR A 77 6.48 -6.30 1.69
CA THR A 77 7.54 -6.63 0.73
C THR A 77 8.90 -6.27 1.31
N TYR A 78 9.83 -7.20 1.25
CA TYR A 78 11.22 -7.03 1.65
C TYR A 78 12.17 -7.66 0.61
N LYS A 79 13.47 -7.35 0.66
CA LYS A 79 14.43 -7.95 -0.28
C LYS A 79 14.73 -9.41 0.06
N SER A 80 14.79 -10.24 -0.97
CA SER A 80 15.30 -11.60 -0.87
C SER A 80 16.71 -11.60 -0.26
N ASN A 81 16.96 -12.51 0.65
CA ASN A 81 18.24 -12.64 1.36
C ASN A 81 18.64 -11.45 2.26
N ASP A 82 17.76 -10.48 2.51
CA ASP A 82 18.02 -9.42 3.50
C ASP A 82 17.75 -9.92 4.91
N LYS A 83 18.82 -10.23 5.65
CA LYS A 83 18.73 -10.70 7.04
C LYS A 83 18.13 -9.66 8.01
N LYS A 84 18.00 -8.41 7.61
CA LYS A 84 17.35 -7.36 8.39
C LYS A 84 15.86 -7.27 8.09
N TYR A 85 15.37 -7.97 7.07
CA TYR A 85 13.98 -7.93 6.63
C TYR A 85 13.46 -6.51 6.52
N LYS A 86 14.24 -5.64 5.86
CA LYS A 86 13.89 -4.23 5.69
C LYS A 86 12.67 -4.09 4.81
N ILE A 87 11.68 -3.34 5.28
CA ILE A 87 10.43 -3.10 4.59
C ILE A 87 10.63 -2.19 3.38
N HIS A 88 10.29 -2.67 2.20
CA HIS A 88 10.33 -1.94 0.93
C HIS A 88 8.95 -1.65 0.34
N GLY A 89 7.94 -2.41 0.75
CA GLY A 89 6.55 -2.21 0.36
C GLY A 89 5.60 -2.65 1.47
N ILE A 90 4.48 -1.93 1.61
CA ILE A 90 3.36 -2.33 2.47
C ILE A 90 2.11 -2.14 1.65
N SER A 91 1.29 -3.18 1.48
CA SER A 91 0.00 -3.06 0.84
C SER A 91 -1.09 -3.56 1.76
N THR A 92 -2.20 -2.85 1.78
CA THR A 92 -3.38 -3.21 2.54
C THR A 92 -4.63 -2.84 1.77
N GLY A 93 -5.77 -3.37 2.16
CA GLY A 93 -6.99 -3.05 1.44
C GLY A 93 -8.27 -3.43 2.14
N LEU A 94 -9.35 -2.98 1.54
CA LEU A 94 -10.73 -3.17 1.97
C LEU A 94 -11.53 -3.78 0.82
N LYS A 95 -12.32 -4.79 1.12
CA LYS A 95 -13.19 -5.43 0.13
C LYS A 95 -14.45 -4.62 -0.10
N PHE A 96 -14.84 -4.50 -1.36
CA PHE A 96 -16.07 -3.88 -1.83
C PHE A 96 -16.83 -4.86 -2.71
N SER A 97 -17.48 -5.84 -2.10
CA SER A 97 -18.07 -6.98 -2.79
C SER A 97 -19.25 -6.65 -3.72
N ASN A 98 -19.91 -5.51 -3.56
CA ASN A 98 -21.20 -5.29 -4.25
C ASN A 98 -21.25 -4.06 -5.14
N ASN A 99 -20.34 -3.10 -5.04
CA ASN A 99 -20.43 -1.86 -5.78
C ASN A 99 -19.07 -1.18 -5.93
N ILE A 100 -18.49 -1.24 -7.13
CA ILE A 100 -17.21 -0.59 -7.43
C ILE A 100 -17.28 0.94 -7.27
N GLN A 101 -18.47 1.55 -7.41
CA GLN A 101 -18.64 2.98 -7.22
C GLN A 101 -18.37 3.42 -5.76
N ASP A 102 -18.62 2.55 -4.79
CA ASP A 102 -18.26 2.81 -3.40
C ASP A 102 -16.74 2.79 -3.21
N CYS A 103 -16.01 1.93 -3.93
CA CYS A 103 -14.55 1.97 -3.97
C CYS A 103 -14.05 3.30 -4.52
N TYR A 104 -14.53 3.75 -5.67
CA TYR A 104 -14.11 5.03 -6.28
C TYR A 104 -14.43 6.22 -5.37
N LYS A 105 -15.53 6.18 -4.66
CA LYS A 105 -15.89 7.21 -3.69
C LYS A 105 -14.91 7.29 -2.51
N GLU A 106 -14.51 6.14 -1.96
CA GLU A 106 -13.50 6.10 -0.91
C GLU A 106 -12.11 6.45 -1.44
N GLN A 107 -11.74 6.01 -2.64
CA GLN A 107 -10.51 6.40 -3.31
C GLN A 107 -10.42 7.92 -3.43
N ASN A 108 -11.46 8.57 -3.93
CA ASN A 108 -11.49 10.04 -4.11
C ASN A 108 -11.32 10.77 -2.78
N LYS A 109 -11.95 10.32 -1.70
CA LYS A 109 -11.76 10.92 -0.36
C LYS A 109 -10.31 10.83 0.10
N LEU A 110 -9.69 9.66 -0.03
CA LEU A 110 -8.29 9.47 0.34
C LEU A 110 -7.35 10.35 -0.49
N VAL A 111 -7.63 10.48 -1.79
CA VAL A 111 -6.89 11.34 -2.71
C VAL A 111 -7.01 12.82 -2.29
N GLU A 112 -8.22 13.28 -1.95
CA GLU A 112 -8.42 14.65 -1.45
C GLU A 112 -7.64 14.89 -0.15
N GLU A 113 -7.70 13.97 0.80
CA GLU A 113 -7.00 14.06 2.08
C GLU A 113 -5.47 14.08 1.89
N ILE A 114 -4.93 13.23 1.01
CA ILE A 114 -3.51 13.22 0.68
C ILE A 114 -3.12 14.55 0.04
N SER A 115 -3.87 15.01 -0.95
CA SER A 115 -3.60 16.27 -1.66
C SER A 115 -3.62 17.49 -0.75
N MET A 116 -4.48 17.49 0.27
CA MET A 116 -4.54 18.58 1.26
C MET A 116 -3.35 18.60 2.22
N ASN A 117 -2.89 17.42 2.63
CA ASN A 117 -1.87 17.29 3.67
C ASN A 117 -0.45 17.24 3.13
N TRP A 118 -0.28 16.81 1.87
CA TRP A 118 1.03 16.63 1.21
C TRP A 118 1.08 17.35 -0.14
N LYS A 119 0.89 18.65 -0.13
CA LYS A 119 0.81 19.51 -1.33
C LYS A 119 2.06 19.48 -2.24
N ASN A 120 3.18 19.04 -1.71
CA ASN A 120 4.45 18.99 -2.44
C ASN A 120 4.69 17.62 -3.13
N TRP A 121 3.77 16.68 -2.99
CA TRP A 121 3.87 15.39 -3.66
C TRP A 121 3.35 15.49 -5.08
N GLY A 122 4.14 14.97 -6.01
CA GLY A 122 3.73 14.86 -7.41
C GLY A 122 2.76 13.71 -7.62
N THR A 123 1.73 13.92 -8.42
CA THR A 123 0.88 12.84 -8.90
C THR A 123 1.53 12.22 -10.13
N LEU A 124 1.76 10.90 -10.10
CA LEU A 124 2.28 10.19 -11.26
C LEU A 124 1.16 9.93 -12.27
N PRO A 125 1.38 10.22 -13.55
CA PRO A 125 0.42 9.83 -14.58
C PRO A 125 0.33 8.30 -14.62
N PHE A 126 -0.88 7.82 -14.74
CA PHE A 126 -1.16 6.42 -15.04
C PHE A 126 -1.59 6.35 -16.49
N ASP A 127 -0.81 5.62 -17.28
CA ASP A 127 -1.11 5.37 -18.68
C ASP A 127 -2.02 4.15 -18.74
N ASP A 128 -3.32 4.38 -18.72
CA ASP A 128 -4.32 3.33 -18.79
C ASP A 128 -4.86 3.24 -20.23
N GLU A 129 -4.14 2.56 -21.06
CA GLU A 129 -4.66 2.13 -22.34
C GLU A 129 -5.56 0.90 -22.17
N ASP A 130 -6.67 1.00 -21.44
CA ASP A 130 -7.71 -0.05 -21.47
C ASP A 130 -7.70 -1.09 -20.33
N ASN A 131 -7.40 -0.73 -19.09
CA ASN A 131 -7.63 -1.67 -18.00
C ASN A 131 -8.85 -1.28 -17.15
N SER A 132 -10.04 -1.71 -17.58
CA SER A 132 -11.31 -1.50 -16.86
C SER A 132 -11.34 -2.08 -15.44
N THR A 133 -10.35 -2.91 -15.10
CA THR A 133 -10.29 -3.64 -13.83
C THR A 133 -9.39 -3.00 -12.76
N TYR A 134 -8.58 -1.99 -13.13
CA TYR A 134 -7.61 -1.38 -12.23
C TYR A 134 -7.49 0.12 -12.45
N LYS A 135 -7.72 0.92 -11.43
CA LYS A 135 -7.62 2.37 -11.50
C LYS A 135 -6.78 2.92 -10.34
N PRO A 136 -5.46 3.06 -10.51
CA PRO A 136 -4.58 3.64 -9.51
C PRO A 136 -4.54 5.17 -9.56
N ILE A 137 -4.34 5.78 -8.41
CA ILE A 137 -3.89 7.17 -8.26
C ILE A 137 -2.65 7.10 -7.38
N THR A 138 -1.51 7.55 -7.91
CA THR A 138 -0.21 7.41 -7.25
C THR A 138 0.41 8.78 -7.00
N PHE A 139 0.84 8.99 -5.77
CA PHE A 139 1.61 10.15 -5.36
C PHE A 139 3.06 9.74 -5.08
N GLU A 140 3.98 10.65 -5.34
CA GLU A 140 5.40 10.47 -5.07
C GLU A 140 5.94 11.62 -4.24
N ASP A 141 6.70 11.32 -3.20
CA ASP A 141 7.41 12.32 -2.42
C ASP A 141 8.72 12.76 -3.10
N GLY A 142 9.36 13.81 -2.56
CA GLY A 142 10.61 14.36 -3.12
C GLY A 142 11.81 13.38 -3.07
N LYS A 143 11.67 12.21 -2.44
CA LYS A 143 12.70 11.15 -2.39
C LYS A 143 12.42 10.00 -3.34
N GLY A 144 11.26 10.03 -3.98
CA GLY A 144 10.83 9.02 -4.93
C GLY A 144 10.15 7.80 -4.32
N ASP A 145 9.85 7.82 -3.01
CA ASP A 145 8.94 6.86 -2.40
C ASP A 145 7.51 7.18 -2.87
N ALA A 146 6.64 6.19 -2.92
CA ALA A 146 5.31 6.35 -3.49
C ALA A 146 4.20 5.77 -2.62
N ILE A 147 3.02 6.42 -2.65
CA ILE A 147 1.75 5.88 -2.19
C ILE A 147 0.81 5.74 -3.38
N SER A 148 0.23 4.55 -3.55
CA SER A 148 -0.77 4.27 -4.58
C SER A 148 -2.08 3.86 -3.93
N ILE A 149 -3.17 4.43 -4.42
CA ILE A 149 -4.54 4.11 -4.01
C ILE A 149 -5.26 3.60 -5.24
N SER A 150 -5.70 2.34 -5.20
CA SER A 150 -6.18 1.65 -6.39
C SER A 150 -7.50 0.95 -6.11
N CYS A 151 -8.46 1.12 -6.99
CA CYS A 151 -9.65 0.27 -7.03
C CYS A 151 -9.45 -0.88 -8.02
N TYR A 152 -9.67 -2.09 -7.55
CA TYR A 152 -9.68 -3.30 -8.37
C TYR A 152 -11.12 -3.76 -8.57
N TYR A 153 -11.48 -4.00 -9.81
CA TYR A 153 -12.80 -4.49 -10.20
C TYR A 153 -12.67 -5.79 -10.98
N PHE A 154 -13.28 -6.83 -10.49
CA PHE A 154 -13.33 -8.14 -11.13
C PHE A 154 -14.78 -8.48 -11.45
N PRO A 155 -15.22 -8.27 -12.71
CA PRO A 155 -16.63 -8.44 -13.10
C PRO A 155 -17.13 -9.88 -12.91
N GLU A 156 -16.24 -10.87 -13.05
CA GLU A 156 -16.58 -12.29 -12.92
C GLU A 156 -16.62 -12.77 -11.45
N ASP A 157 -15.89 -12.11 -10.55
CA ASP A 157 -15.88 -12.40 -9.12
C ASP A 157 -15.81 -11.11 -8.29
N THR A 158 -16.97 -10.55 -8.04
CA THR A 158 -17.07 -9.30 -7.27
C THR A 158 -16.67 -9.44 -5.79
N SER A 159 -16.51 -10.67 -5.29
CA SER A 159 -16.08 -10.93 -3.90
C SER A 159 -14.64 -10.48 -3.62
N ILE A 160 -13.84 -10.32 -4.68
CA ILE A 160 -12.44 -9.87 -4.61
C ILE A 160 -12.23 -8.41 -5.01
N ASN A 161 -13.33 -7.69 -5.33
CA ASN A 161 -13.25 -6.25 -5.53
C ASN A 161 -12.69 -5.57 -4.28
N ASN A 162 -11.69 -4.71 -4.45
CA ASN A 162 -11.07 -4.08 -3.30
C ASN A 162 -10.52 -2.68 -3.60
N LEU A 163 -10.42 -1.88 -2.55
CA LEU A 163 -9.58 -0.70 -2.47
C LEU A 163 -8.24 -1.12 -1.89
N LYS A 164 -7.17 -0.99 -2.65
CA LYS A 164 -5.81 -1.26 -2.20
C LYS A 164 -5.05 0.05 -1.98
N ILE A 165 -4.39 0.16 -0.84
CA ILE A 165 -3.46 1.23 -0.52
C ILE A 165 -2.08 0.59 -0.44
N SER A 166 -1.12 1.12 -1.19
CA SER A 166 0.24 0.58 -1.24
C SER A 166 1.26 1.69 -0.99
N LEU A 167 2.13 1.49 -0.02
CA LEU A 167 3.34 2.27 0.19
C LEU A 167 4.50 1.53 -0.45
N SER A 168 5.34 2.24 -1.19
CA SER A 168 6.49 1.64 -1.88
C SER A 168 7.72 2.52 -1.75
N SER A 169 8.84 1.91 -1.37
CA SER A 169 10.14 2.59 -1.47
C SER A 169 10.47 2.85 -2.95
N ARG A 170 11.26 3.90 -3.21
CA ARG A 170 11.78 4.19 -4.56
C ARG A 170 12.39 2.97 -5.23
N GLU A 171 13.14 2.18 -4.48
CA GLU A 171 13.80 1.00 -5.02
C GLU A 171 12.80 -0.06 -5.46
N PHE A 172 11.79 -0.36 -4.65
CA PHE A 172 10.76 -1.33 -5.00
C PHE A 172 9.88 -0.83 -6.15
N LYS A 173 9.50 0.45 -6.13
CA LYS A 173 8.75 1.08 -7.22
C LYS A 173 9.48 0.99 -8.56
N ASN A 174 10.78 1.27 -8.58
CA ASN A 174 11.59 1.17 -9.80
C ASN A 174 11.69 -0.27 -10.30
N TYR A 175 11.87 -1.23 -9.38
CA TYR A 175 11.83 -2.64 -9.74
C TYR A 175 10.50 -3.05 -10.38
N LEU A 176 9.36 -2.63 -9.82
CA LEU A 176 8.05 -2.91 -10.42
C LEU A 176 7.91 -2.34 -11.83
N LYS A 177 8.43 -1.14 -12.07
CA LYS A 177 8.47 -0.55 -13.42
C LYS A 177 9.24 -1.38 -14.41
N GLU A 178 10.40 -1.93 -14.01
CA GLU A 178 11.24 -2.77 -14.85
C GLU A 178 10.64 -4.17 -15.06
N TYR A 179 9.98 -4.70 -14.03
CA TYR A 179 9.40 -6.04 -14.05
C TYR A 179 8.09 -6.14 -14.85
N LEU A 180 7.30 -5.06 -14.90
CA LEU A 180 6.00 -5.01 -15.57
C LEU A 180 6.08 -4.53 -17.04
N ASN A 181 7.24 -4.04 -17.52
CA ASN A 181 7.50 -3.67 -18.90
C ASN A 181 8.30 -4.76 -19.64
#